data_eb9473d33bde379c4dd6da74d02d5c49
#
_entry.id   eb9473d33bde379c4dd6da74d02d5c49
#
_cell.length_a   1.000
_cell.length_b   1.000
_cell.length_c   1.000
_cell.angle_alpha   90.00
_cell.angle_beta   90.00
_cell.angle_gamma   90.00
#
_symmetry.space_group_name_H-M   'P 1'
#
loop_
_entity.id
_entity.type
_entity.pdbx_description
1 polymer ?
#
loop_
_entity_poly.entity_id
_entity_poly.type
_entity_poly.pdbx_seq_one_letter_code
_entity_poly.pdbx_strand_id
1 'polypeptide(L)'
;MRGYSMLELLVVMGIISLLSAFAAPSLVGTYRNYQMDDAATQVAGIIKFARYEAVRQNKPLNCTITTVNGYAAMYADSNGDSVINPGEKEIKFGGTAGLVTAGSVPSAAALNAKVQAGSLTTINPTNGSISFDGRGAKTTAGVSVYWVGNANYGWRAVTVMPSGSVQVWSYATGTWTQLS
;
A
#
# COMPACT_ATOMS: atom_id res chain seq x y z
N MET A 1 -35.12 -44.00 -9.60
CA MET A 1 -34.44 -42.81 -9.04
C MET A 1 -34.82 -42.75 -7.56
N ARG A 2 -33.85 -42.72 -6.66
CA ARG A 2 -34.10 -42.55 -5.22
C ARG A 2 -34.16 -41.07 -4.93
N GLY A 3 -35.28 -40.57 -4.42
CA GLY A 3 -35.41 -39.16 -3.94
C GLY A 3 -34.73 -39.02 -2.57
N TYR A 4 -34.21 -37.83 -2.28
CA TYR A 4 -33.69 -37.51 -0.95
C TYR A 4 -34.83 -37.31 0.06
N SER A 5 -34.61 -37.77 1.29
CA SER A 5 -35.55 -37.54 2.39
C SER A 5 -35.45 -36.09 2.84
N MET A 6 -36.58 -35.48 3.26
CA MET A 6 -36.62 -34.13 3.84
C MET A 6 -35.72 -34.00 5.06
N LEU A 7 -35.59 -35.07 5.86
CA LEU A 7 -34.70 -35.13 7.02
C LEU A 7 -33.23 -35.09 6.61
N GLU A 8 -32.85 -35.81 5.53
CA GLU A 8 -31.49 -35.82 5.01
C GLU A 8 -31.07 -34.43 4.52
N LEU A 9 -31.97 -33.73 3.86
CA LEU A 9 -31.71 -32.36 3.39
C LEU A 9 -31.55 -31.38 4.58
N LEU A 10 -32.34 -31.54 5.64
CA LEU A 10 -32.24 -30.73 6.86
C LEU A 10 -30.92 -30.94 7.59
N VAL A 11 -30.46 -32.21 7.70
CA VAL A 11 -29.16 -32.53 8.30
C VAL A 11 -28.01 -31.94 7.50
N VAL A 12 -28.02 -32.05 6.16
CA VAL A 12 -27.00 -31.48 5.28
C VAL A 12 -26.95 -29.98 5.42
N MET A 13 -28.09 -29.29 5.41
CA MET A 13 -28.16 -27.83 5.64
C MET A 13 -27.61 -27.43 7.02
N GLY A 14 -27.89 -28.22 8.06
CA GLY A 14 -27.32 -28.01 9.39
C GLY A 14 -25.79 -28.11 9.41
N ILE A 15 -25.23 -29.11 8.76
CA ILE A 15 -23.77 -29.30 8.67
C ILE A 15 -23.14 -28.14 7.89
N ILE A 16 -23.70 -27.76 6.72
CA ILE A 16 -23.18 -26.65 5.91
C ILE A 16 -23.20 -25.35 6.71
N SER A 17 -24.27 -25.05 7.43
CA SER A 17 -24.39 -23.86 8.25
C SER A 17 -23.33 -23.83 9.35
N LEU A 18 -23.08 -24.94 10.01
CA LEU A 18 -22.07 -25.08 11.06
C LEU A 18 -20.64 -24.86 10.49
N LEU A 19 -20.31 -25.48 9.37
CA LEU A 19 -19.01 -25.31 8.71
C LEU A 19 -18.79 -23.86 8.24
N SER A 20 -19.83 -23.24 7.70
CA SER A 20 -19.80 -21.84 7.25
C SER A 20 -19.53 -20.88 8.40
N ALA A 21 -20.07 -21.12 9.58
CA ALA A 21 -19.86 -20.30 10.77
C ALA A 21 -18.37 -20.24 11.22
N PHE A 22 -17.64 -21.34 11.05
CA PHE A 22 -16.21 -21.37 11.36
C PHE A 22 -15.33 -20.83 10.22
N ALA A 23 -15.73 -20.99 8.96
CA ALA A 23 -14.95 -20.56 7.82
C ALA A 23 -14.99 -19.06 7.57
N ALA A 24 -16.14 -18.41 7.81
CA ALA A 24 -16.35 -17.01 7.48
C ALA A 24 -15.34 -16.03 8.16
N PRO A 25 -15.02 -16.12 9.46
CA PRO A 25 -14.08 -15.21 10.10
C PRO A 25 -12.67 -15.29 9.50
N SER A 26 -12.21 -16.50 9.17
CA SER A 26 -10.89 -16.72 8.56
C SER A 26 -10.76 -16.09 7.18
N LEU A 27 -11.81 -16.18 6.38
CA LEU A 27 -11.86 -15.58 5.02
C LEU A 27 -11.79 -14.06 5.08
N VAL A 28 -12.51 -13.43 6.02
CA VAL A 28 -12.48 -11.96 6.19
C VAL A 28 -11.08 -11.48 6.54
N GLY A 29 -10.38 -12.14 7.46
CA GLY A 29 -9.00 -11.81 7.83
C GLY A 29 -8.05 -11.88 6.64
N THR A 30 -8.13 -12.97 5.87
CA THR A 30 -7.32 -13.18 4.67
C THR A 30 -7.60 -12.09 3.61
N TYR A 31 -8.86 -11.78 3.34
CA TYR A 31 -9.25 -10.74 2.39
C TYR A 31 -8.70 -9.36 2.78
N ARG A 32 -8.74 -9.01 4.07
CA ARG A 32 -8.19 -7.75 4.56
C ARG A 32 -6.66 -7.66 4.40
N ASN A 33 -5.95 -8.75 4.62
CA ASN A 33 -4.51 -8.80 4.37
C ASN A 33 -4.18 -8.57 2.89
N TYR A 34 -4.94 -9.19 1.97
CA TYR A 34 -4.78 -8.92 0.54
C TYR A 34 -5.04 -7.46 0.17
N GLN A 35 -6.03 -6.82 0.78
CA GLN A 35 -6.27 -5.38 0.56
C GLN A 35 -5.07 -4.52 0.98
N MET A 36 -4.36 -4.90 2.07
CA MET A 36 -3.16 -4.19 2.51
C MET A 36 -1.99 -4.39 1.54
N ASP A 37 -1.78 -5.61 1.06
CA ASP A 37 -0.74 -5.92 0.08
C ASP A 37 -0.99 -5.21 -1.25
N ASP A 38 -2.23 -5.19 -1.70
CA ASP A 38 -2.66 -4.49 -2.90
C ASP A 38 -2.44 -2.97 -2.78
N ALA A 39 -2.85 -2.35 -1.67
CA ALA A 39 -2.63 -0.93 -1.44
C ALA A 39 -1.14 -0.56 -1.45
N ALA A 40 -0.28 -1.34 -0.79
CA ALA A 40 1.16 -1.10 -0.82
C ALA A 40 1.75 -1.28 -2.23
N THR A 41 1.26 -2.27 -2.98
CA THR A 41 1.67 -2.52 -4.37
C THR A 41 1.22 -1.38 -5.30
N GLN A 42 0.03 -0.84 -5.10
CA GLN A 42 -0.46 0.33 -5.85
C GLN A 42 0.40 1.57 -5.56
N VAL A 43 0.76 1.84 -4.28
CA VAL A 43 1.71 2.90 -3.93
C VAL A 43 3.05 2.71 -4.64
N ALA A 44 3.62 1.51 -4.59
CA ALA A 44 4.86 1.22 -5.28
C ALA A 44 4.72 1.39 -6.81
N GLY A 45 3.58 1.00 -7.36
CA GLY A 45 3.25 1.10 -8.78
C GLY A 45 3.21 2.56 -9.29
N ILE A 46 2.56 3.46 -8.54
CA ILE A 46 2.50 4.87 -8.94
C ILE A 46 3.84 5.56 -8.80
N ILE A 47 4.64 5.22 -7.79
CA ILE A 47 6.00 5.75 -7.61
C ILE A 47 6.90 5.29 -8.77
N LYS A 48 6.85 4.00 -9.12
CA LYS A 48 7.59 3.46 -10.27
C LYS A 48 7.16 4.12 -11.58
N PHE A 49 5.87 4.39 -11.74
CA PHE A 49 5.33 5.11 -12.89
C PHE A 49 5.86 6.55 -12.95
N ALA A 50 5.80 7.30 -11.84
CA ALA A 50 6.31 8.67 -11.77
C ALA A 50 7.81 8.72 -12.13
N ARG A 51 8.59 7.78 -11.60
CA ARG A 51 10.01 7.65 -11.95
C ARG A 51 10.21 7.38 -13.43
N TYR A 52 9.49 6.43 -14.01
CA TYR A 52 9.57 6.10 -15.42
C TYR A 52 9.22 7.30 -16.31
N GLU A 53 8.17 8.02 -15.94
CA GLU A 53 7.70 9.19 -16.66
C GLU A 53 8.71 10.35 -16.60
N ALA A 54 9.36 10.56 -15.43
CA ALA A 54 10.44 11.53 -15.28
C ALA A 54 11.61 11.23 -16.23
N VAL A 55 12.00 9.97 -16.37
CA VAL A 55 13.05 9.54 -17.29
C VAL A 55 12.59 9.70 -18.75
N ARG A 56 11.36 9.31 -19.07
CA ARG A 56 10.80 9.39 -20.41
C ARG A 56 10.74 10.84 -20.93
N GLN A 57 10.34 11.76 -20.06
CA GLN A 57 10.25 13.17 -20.40
C GLN A 57 11.57 13.92 -20.23
N ASN A 58 12.58 13.29 -19.61
CA ASN A 58 13.84 13.93 -19.19
C ASN A 58 13.60 15.23 -18.39
N LYS A 59 12.61 15.19 -17.49
CA LYS A 59 12.20 16.31 -16.62
C LYS A 59 11.94 15.83 -15.22
N PRO A 60 12.12 16.70 -14.21
CA PRO A 60 11.67 16.38 -12.85
C PRO A 60 10.16 16.13 -12.83
N LEU A 61 9.75 15.11 -12.08
CA LEU A 61 8.34 14.77 -11.89
C LEU A 61 8.07 14.44 -10.42
N ASN A 62 6.96 14.94 -9.91
CA ASN A 62 6.53 14.74 -8.55
C ASN A 62 5.49 13.63 -8.46
N CYS A 63 5.60 12.84 -7.40
CA CYS A 63 4.53 11.96 -6.96
C CYS A 63 4.00 12.50 -5.65
N THR A 64 2.77 13.02 -5.66
CA THR A 64 2.21 13.84 -4.59
C THR A 64 1.00 13.15 -3.96
N ILE A 65 0.84 13.31 -2.64
CA ILE A 65 -0.34 12.90 -1.91
C ILE A 65 -1.24 14.13 -1.71
N THR A 66 -2.54 13.95 -1.92
CA THR A 66 -3.56 14.98 -1.66
C THR A 66 -4.80 14.32 -1.09
N THR A 67 -5.77 15.13 -0.69
CA THR A 67 -7.07 14.64 -0.21
C THR A 67 -8.14 15.01 -1.22
N VAL A 68 -8.86 14.01 -1.74
CA VAL A 68 -9.97 14.17 -2.69
C VAL A 68 -11.23 13.60 -2.07
N ASN A 69 -12.24 14.41 -1.88
CA ASN A 69 -13.53 14.02 -1.28
C ASN A 69 -13.37 13.30 0.08
N GLY A 70 -12.40 13.72 0.90
CA GLY A 70 -12.15 13.12 2.21
C GLY A 70 -11.28 11.85 2.19
N TYR A 71 -10.84 11.39 1.01
CA TYR A 71 -9.95 10.24 0.85
C TYR A 71 -8.56 10.68 0.45
N ALA A 72 -7.54 10.03 1.01
CA ALA A 72 -6.17 10.24 0.54
C ALA A 72 -6.04 9.72 -0.90
N ALA A 73 -5.47 10.52 -1.77
CA ALA A 73 -5.15 10.16 -3.14
C ALA A 73 -3.66 10.42 -3.39
N MET A 74 -3.04 9.58 -4.18
CA MET A 74 -1.66 9.74 -4.63
C MET A 74 -1.65 9.78 -6.16
N TYR A 75 -0.93 10.72 -6.74
CA TYR A 75 -0.89 10.90 -8.19
C TYR A 75 0.50 11.29 -8.67
N ALA A 76 0.76 10.98 -9.93
CA ALA A 76 1.97 11.39 -10.63
C ALA A 76 1.70 12.71 -11.35
N ASP A 77 2.21 13.80 -10.80
CA ASP A 77 2.04 15.17 -11.31
C ASP A 77 2.97 15.35 -12.52
N SER A 78 2.41 15.18 -13.70
CA SER A 78 3.16 15.20 -14.97
C SER A 78 3.38 16.60 -15.54
N ASN A 79 2.58 17.57 -15.13
CA ASN A 79 2.66 18.97 -15.59
C ASN A 79 3.25 19.94 -14.56
N GLY A 80 3.36 19.51 -13.26
CA GLY A 80 3.97 20.29 -12.19
C GLY A 80 3.05 21.33 -11.55
N ASP A 81 1.73 21.22 -11.75
CA ASP A 81 0.76 22.18 -11.22
C ASP A 81 0.24 21.84 -9.80
N SER A 82 0.61 20.67 -9.29
CA SER A 82 0.20 20.14 -7.97
C SER A 82 -1.31 19.90 -7.85
N VAL A 83 -2.01 19.70 -8.96
CA VAL A 83 -3.45 19.40 -9.04
C VAL A 83 -3.63 18.11 -9.82
N ILE A 84 -4.63 17.30 -9.47
CA ILE A 84 -4.96 16.10 -10.24
C ILE A 84 -5.67 16.51 -11.54
N ASN A 85 -5.05 16.18 -12.67
CA ASN A 85 -5.57 16.48 -13.99
C ASN A 85 -6.04 15.23 -14.75
N PRO A 86 -6.99 15.37 -15.70
CA PRO A 86 -7.35 14.28 -16.60
C PRO A 86 -6.13 13.76 -17.38
N GLY A 87 -5.89 12.46 -17.29
CA GLY A 87 -4.74 11.80 -17.94
C GLY A 87 -3.56 11.55 -17.02
N GLU A 88 -3.52 12.12 -15.83
CA GLU A 88 -2.55 11.78 -14.80
C GLU A 88 -2.93 10.47 -14.13
N LYS A 89 -1.89 9.67 -13.82
CA LYS A 89 -2.12 8.43 -13.09
C LYS A 89 -2.36 8.73 -11.62
N GLU A 90 -3.54 8.37 -11.14
CA GLU A 90 -3.92 8.50 -9.73
C GLU A 90 -4.31 7.17 -9.11
N ILE A 91 -4.16 7.08 -7.80
CA ILE A 91 -4.74 6.04 -6.94
C ILE A 91 -5.46 6.70 -5.77
N LYS A 92 -6.59 6.12 -5.36
CA LYS A 92 -7.36 6.60 -4.20
C LYS A 92 -7.36 5.53 -3.12
N PHE A 93 -7.06 5.93 -1.89
CA PHE A 93 -7.09 5.05 -0.74
C PHE A 93 -8.44 5.15 -0.08
N GLY A 94 -9.10 4.01 0.08
CA GLY A 94 -10.40 3.94 0.76
C GLY A 94 -10.57 2.65 1.54
N GLY A 95 -11.47 2.66 2.51
CA GLY A 95 -11.80 1.49 3.30
C GLY A 95 -10.74 1.14 4.35
N THR A 96 -10.21 -0.08 4.30
CA THR A 96 -9.36 -0.65 5.34
C THR A 96 -7.89 -0.22 5.21
N ALA A 97 -7.42 0.00 3.99
CA ALA A 97 -6.03 0.37 3.71
C ALA A 97 -5.91 1.90 3.55
N GLY A 98 -5.04 2.52 4.31
CA GLY A 98 -4.77 3.95 4.24
C GLY A 98 -3.29 4.26 4.47
N LEU A 99 -2.87 5.45 4.03
CA LEU A 99 -1.58 6.00 4.38
C LEU A 99 -1.61 6.48 5.83
N VAL A 100 -0.56 6.18 6.58
CA VAL A 100 -0.47 6.51 8.01
C VAL A 100 0.86 7.18 8.37
N THR A 101 0.90 7.81 9.54
CA THR A 101 2.12 8.41 10.09
C THR A 101 3.03 7.34 10.72
N ALA A 102 4.32 7.64 10.85
CA ALA A 102 5.30 6.75 11.48
C ALA A 102 4.97 6.40 12.94
N GLY A 103 4.33 7.29 13.67
CA GLY A 103 3.94 7.07 15.07
C GLY A 103 2.89 5.99 15.28
N SER A 104 2.16 5.64 14.22
CA SER A 104 1.15 4.57 14.26
C SER A 104 1.74 3.18 13.95
N VAL A 105 3.00 3.12 13.49
CA VAL A 105 3.61 1.89 12.96
C VAL A 105 4.53 1.25 14.00
N PRO A 106 4.40 -0.06 14.27
CA PRO A 106 5.31 -0.76 15.16
C PRO A 106 6.71 -0.88 14.53
N SER A 107 7.73 -0.69 15.33
CA SER A 107 9.13 -0.99 14.96
C SER A 107 9.64 -0.31 13.66
N ALA A 108 9.33 0.96 13.45
CA ALA A 108 9.89 1.74 12.34
C ALA A 108 11.45 1.72 12.34
N ALA A 109 12.07 1.71 13.53
CA ALA A 109 13.52 1.56 13.68
C ALA A 109 14.05 0.22 13.16
N ALA A 110 13.29 -0.87 13.32
CA ALA A 110 13.68 -2.18 12.80
C ALA A 110 13.64 -2.22 11.25
N LEU A 111 12.72 -1.50 10.61
CA LEU A 111 12.75 -1.33 9.16
C LEU A 111 13.99 -0.55 8.72
N ASN A 112 14.36 0.52 9.44
CA ASN A 112 15.56 1.31 9.14
C ASN A 112 16.82 0.44 9.12
N ALA A 113 16.96 -0.45 10.11
CA ALA A 113 18.09 -1.40 10.17
C ALA A 113 18.10 -2.38 8.98
N LYS A 114 16.93 -2.84 8.53
CA LYS A 114 16.80 -3.75 7.37
C LYS A 114 17.12 -3.08 6.04
N VAL A 115 16.70 -1.84 5.87
CA VAL A 115 16.95 -1.05 4.66
C VAL A 115 18.40 -0.54 4.60
N GLN A 116 19.17 -0.66 5.70
CA GLN A 116 20.54 -0.15 5.84
C GLN A 116 20.64 1.35 5.50
N ALA A 117 19.57 2.09 5.78
CA ALA A 117 19.53 3.52 5.58
C ALA A 117 20.03 4.24 6.84
N GLY A 118 20.80 5.29 6.68
CA GLY A 118 21.22 6.13 7.81
C GLY A 118 20.02 6.77 8.52
N SER A 119 18.97 7.11 7.75
CA SER A 119 17.69 7.58 8.27
C SER A 119 16.57 7.31 7.29
N LEU A 120 15.38 6.96 7.82
CA LEU A 120 14.15 6.91 7.07
C LEU A 120 13.39 8.23 7.21
N THR A 121 13.05 8.85 6.09
CA THR A 121 12.19 10.02 6.06
C THR A 121 10.76 9.58 5.77
N THR A 122 9.87 9.69 6.75
CA THR A 122 8.45 9.41 6.55
C THR A 122 7.81 10.48 5.68
N ILE A 123 7.16 10.05 4.61
CA ILE A 123 6.36 10.93 3.77
C ILE A 123 5.02 11.20 4.47
N ASN A 124 4.63 12.47 4.52
CA ASN A 124 3.37 12.88 5.15
C ASN A 124 2.18 12.26 4.42
N PRO A 125 1.27 11.53 5.11
CA PRO A 125 0.16 10.84 4.47
C PRO A 125 -0.93 11.78 3.90
N THR A 126 -0.88 13.07 4.19
CA THR A 126 -1.90 14.04 3.77
C THR A 126 -1.46 14.89 2.57
N ASN A 127 -0.19 15.31 2.57
CA ASN A 127 0.34 16.27 1.58
C ASN A 127 1.80 16.01 1.23
N GLY A 128 2.29 14.80 1.51
CA GLY A 128 3.67 14.44 1.21
C GLY A 128 3.93 14.31 -0.29
N SER A 129 5.15 14.61 -0.71
CA SER A 129 5.58 14.48 -2.09
C SER A 129 6.97 13.89 -2.17
N ILE A 130 7.22 13.18 -3.25
CA ILE A 130 8.54 12.69 -3.64
C ILE A 130 8.80 13.10 -5.08
N SER A 131 9.99 13.58 -5.37
CA SER A 131 10.37 14.05 -6.71
C SER A 131 11.49 13.18 -7.28
N PHE A 132 11.41 12.90 -8.57
CA PHE A 132 12.42 12.23 -9.36
C PHE A 132 13.00 13.19 -10.38
N ASP A 133 14.31 13.10 -10.61
CA ASP A 133 14.97 13.83 -11.70
C ASP A 133 14.79 13.11 -13.05
N GLY A 134 15.23 13.75 -14.14
CA GLY A 134 15.18 13.15 -15.48
C GLY A 134 16.04 11.90 -15.69
N ARG A 135 16.84 11.50 -14.68
CA ARG A 135 17.60 10.24 -14.67
C ARG A 135 16.90 9.16 -13.86
N GLY A 136 15.78 9.50 -13.22
CA GLY A 136 15.03 8.61 -12.35
C GLY A 136 15.61 8.44 -10.95
N ALA A 137 16.54 9.28 -10.54
CA ALA A 137 17.01 9.34 -9.17
C ALA A 137 16.07 10.23 -8.33
N LYS A 138 15.92 9.87 -7.06
CA LYS A 138 15.14 10.67 -6.12
C LYS A 138 15.91 11.95 -5.78
N THR A 139 15.26 13.11 -5.85
CA THR A 139 15.92 14.41 -5.63
C THR A 139 16.24 14.67 -4.16
N THR A 140 15.50 14.06 -3.23
CA THR A 140 15.71 14.19 -1.79
C THR A 140 16.70 13.15 -1.30
N ALA A 141 17.68 13.55 -0.48
CA ALA A 141 18.64 12.63 0.14
C ALA A 141 17.95 11.63 1.11
N GLY A 142 18.63 10.53 1.39
CA GLY A 142 18.14 9.48 2.29
C GLY A 142 17.05 8.61 1.68
N VAL A 143 16.49 7.69 2.47
CA VAL A 143 15.40 6.80 2.06
C VAL A 143 14.07 7.38 2.50
N SER A 144 13.12 7.49 1.58
CA SER A 144 11.75 7.89 1.89
C SER A 144 10.88 6.67 2.13
N VAL A 145 9.93 6.76 3.06
CA VAL A 145 9.01 5.67 3.38
C VAL A 145 7.56 6.14 3.43
N TYR A 146 6.70 5.38 2.79
CA TYR A 146 5.25 5.45 2.90
C TYR A 146 4.77 4.31 3.76
N TRP A 147 3.98 4.63 4.79
CA TRP A 147 3.40 3.63 5.67
C TRP A 147 1.95 3.38 5.26
N VAL A 148 1.59 2.12 5.09
CA VAL A 148 0.25 1.68 4.68
C VAL A 148 -0.25 0.66 5.68
N GLY A 149 -1.47 0.81 6.15
CA GLY A 149 -2.08 -0.20 7.00
C GLY A 149 -2.87 0.34 8.19
N ASN A 150 -3.20 -0.56 9.09
CA ASN A 150 -3.81 -0.24 10.38
C ASN A 150 -3.50 -1.32 11.44
N ALA A 151 -3.83 -1.04 12.70
CA ALA A 151 -3.54 -1.92 13.83
C ALA A 151 -4.24 -3.29 13.77
N ASN A 152 -5.39 -3.40 13.08
CA ASN A 152 -6.20 -4.62 13.06
C ASN A 152 -5.76 -5.62 11.99
N TYR A 153 -5.21 -5.13 10.86
CA TYR A 153 -4.94 -5.96 9.67
C TYR A 153 -3.47 -5.96 9.25
N GLY A 154 -2.63 -5.29 10.04
CA GLY A 154 -1.19 -5.26 9.84
C GLY A 154 -0.68 -4.04 9.10
N TRP A 155 0.63 -4.04 8.89
CA TRP A 155 1.38 -2.89 8.40
C TRP A 155 2.19 -3.27 7.17
N ARG A 156 2.25 -2.33 6.24
CA ARG A 156 3.11 -2.40 5.05
C ARG A 156 3.92 -1.12 4.96
N ALA A 157 5.09 -1.22 4.36
CA ALA A 157 5.93 -0.06 4.08
C ALA A 157 6.39 -0.09 2.63
N VAL A 158 6.40 1.07 2.00
CA VAL A 158 6.98 1.25 0.67
C VAL A 158 8.16 2.20 0.82
N THR A 159 9.37 1.70 0.61
CA THR A 159 10.59 2.48 0.71
C THR A 159 11.10 2.88 -0.67
N VAL A 160 11.59 4.10 -0.77
CA VAL A 160 12.14 4.68 -2.00
C VAL A 160 13.57 5.11 -1.73
N MET A 161 14.50 4.43 -2.38
CA MET A 161 15.93 4.68 -2.28
C MET A 161 16.34 5.96 -3.02
N PRO A 162 17.48 6.56 -2.72
CA PRO A 162 18.03 7.69 -3.49
C PRO A 162 18.19 7.38 -4.98
N SER A 163 18.49 6.13 -5.33
CA SER A 163 18.56 5.64 -6.72
C SER A 163 17.22 5.63 -7.45
N GLY A 164 16.11 5.90 -6.74
CA GLY A 164 14.76 5.75 -7.25
C GLY A 164 14.23 4.31 -7.23
N SER A 165 14.98 3.34 -6.68
CA SER A 165 14.44 1.98 -6.52
C SER A 165 13.38 1.94 -5.41
N VAL A 166 12.35 1.14 -5.63
CA VAL A 166 11.19 1.02 -4.75
C VAL A 166 11.11 -0.40 -4.22
N GLN A 167 10.98 -0.55 -2.91
CA GLN A 167 10.83 -1.84 -2.24
C GLN A 167 9.56 -1.84 -1.39
N VAL A 168 8.88 -2.98 -1.35
CA VAL A 168 7.66 -3.20 -0.56
C VAL A 168 7.98 -4.14 0.59
N TRP A 169 7.53 -3.79 1.79
CA TRP A 169 7.79 -4.51 3.03
C TRP A 169 6.48 -4.85 3.74
N SER A 170 6.43 -6.02 4.33
CA SER A 170 5.35 -6.47 5.21
C SER A 170 5.85 -6.65 6.63
N TYR A 171 5.06 -6.21 7.61
CA TYR A 171 5.30 -6.45 9.02
C TYR A 171 4.44 -7.60 9.51
N ALA A 172 5.08 -8.69 9.89
CA ALA A 172 4.43 -9.85 10.47
C ALA A 172 5.30 -10.42 11.60
N THR A 173 4.68 -10.94 12.64
CA THR A 173 5.35 -11.63 13.77
C THR A 173 6.53 -10.83 14.37
N GLY A 174 6.38 -9.51 14.47
CA GLY A 174 7.41 -8.66 15.08
C GLY A 174 8.57 -8.25 14.15
N THR A 175 8.55 -8.67 12.88
CA THR A 175 9.66 -8.42 11.93
C THR A 175 9.16 -7.87 10.60
N TRP A 176 10.03 -7.08 9.94
CA TRP A 176 9.84 -6.62 8.57
C TRP A 176 10.46 -7.60 7.58
N THR A 177 9.68 -8.03 6.59
CA THR A 177 10.11 -8.87 5.48
C THR A 177 9.86 -8.17 4.16
N GLN A 178 10.83 -8.19 3.25
CA GLN A 178 10.67 -7.63 1.92
C GLN A 178 9.77 -8.54 1.08
N LEU A 179 8.81 -7.93 0.38
CA LEU A 179 7.90 -8.62 -0.54
C LEU A 179 8.35 -8.48 -2.00
N SER A 180 8.89 -7.30 -2.37
CA SER A 180 9.39 -7.01 -3.73
C SER A 180 10.34 -5.80 -3.73
#